data_d5321ed1b28d64925c9594e908e25940
#
_entry.id   d5321ed1b28d64925c9594e908e25940
#
_cell.length_a   1.000
_cell.length_b   1.000
_cell.length_c   1.000
_cell.angle_alpha   90.00
_cell.angle_beta   90.00
_cell.angle_gamma   90.00
#
_symmetry.space_group_name_H-M   'P 1'
#
loop_
_entity.id
_entity.type
_entity.pdbx_description
1 polymer ?
#
loop_
_entity_poly.entity_id
_entity_poly.type
_entity_poly.pdbx_seq_one_letter_code
_entity_poly.pdbx_strand_id
1 'polypeptide(L)'
;MLLFSEYDKSLDNIYSSQPVVDINLGDTNKYLVRFPKFKKVTHIILAYDAENLFSKEKSSYGYFFDLEPLLSDLEDRENRGYFVVATTSNSNRQKQYNPYPRNGSENFATKHIESIFETHLPQICSDYDIELSNLIKIVMGASMGGLMSIKTSILYPAFNNIISLSPAFWFGYPGVVNDLINLNKKSICNISVGTREADVFGDDVKNIFPNDWDLDFTNNNNFYISGVERIKKELELKGFRTNFILQEEGKHNETYWNPVLKEFLLSI
;
A
#
# COMPACT_ATOMS: atom_id res chain seq x y z
N MET A 1 -25.12 13.33 8.12
CA MET A 1 -25.46 12.57 9.34
C MET A 1 -25.88 11.19 8.86
N LEU A 2 -24.91 10.31 8.62
CA LEU A 2 -25.09 8.98 8.06
C LEU A 2 -25.17 7.97 9.18
N LEU A 3 -26.16 7.17 9.04
CA LEU A 3 -26.64 6.02 9.79
C LEU A 3 -25.56 5.05 10.30
N PHE A 4 -24.79 5.46 11.29
CA PHE A 4 -24.02 4.56 12.15
C PHE A 4 -24.87 3.96 13.29
N SER A 5 -26.21 4.14 13.26
CA SER A 5 -27.11 3.79 14.35
C SER A 5 -27.50 2.33 14.46
N GLU A 6 -27.00 1.45 13.59
CA GLU A 6 -27.33 0.02 13.65
C GLU A 6 -26.14 -0.91 13.95
N TYR A 7 -24.95 -0.36 14.13
CA TYR A 7 -23.83 -1.17 14.62
C TYR A 7 -23.79 -1.11 16.16
N ASP A 8 -24.06 -2.24 16.78
CA ASP A 8 -23.84 -2.44 18.21
C ASP A 8 -22.34 -2.18 18.48
N LYS A 9 -22.07 -1.00 19.08
CA LYS A 9 -20.72 -0.47 19.34
C LYS A 9 -19.99 -1.19 20.48
N SER A 10 -20.40 -2.38 20.89
CA SER A 10 -19.60 -3.16 21.80
C SER A 10 -18.39 -3.71 21.04
N LEU A 11 -17.23 -3.07 21.22
CA LEU A 11 -15.94 -3.52 20.70
C LEU A 11 -15.73 -5.02 20.94
N ASP A 12 -16.27 -5.57 22.04
CA ASP A 12 -16.19 -6.98 22.38
C ASP A 12 -16.83 -7.90 21.32
N ASN A 13 -17.92 -7.49 20.67
CA ASN A 13 -18.57 -8.26 19.61
C ASN A 13 -17.82 -8.16 18.27
N ILE A 14 -17.19 -7.02 17.99
CA ILE A 14 -16.42 -6.81 16.74
C ILE A 14 -15.16 -7.67 16.75
N TYR A 15 -14.42 -7.70 17.87
CA TYR A 15 -13.19 -8.51 18.00
C TYR A 15 -13.44 -10.02 17.95
N SER A 16 -14.65 -10.51 18.27
CA SER A 16 -14.92 -11.94 18.40
C SER A 16 -15.61 -12.57 17.18
N SER A 17 -16.35 -11.80 16.37
CA SER A 17 -17.25 -12.37 15.36
C SER A 17 -16.96 -11.97 13.90
N GLN A 18 -16.41 -10.80 13.65
CA GLN A 18 -16.07 -10.32 12.31
C GLN A 18 -14.82 -9.45 12.36
N PRO A 19 -13.62 -10.02 12.11
CA PRO A 19 -12.38 -9.27 12.15
C PRO A 19 -12.29 -8.20 11.05
N VAL A 20 -13.10 -8.33 9.98
CA VAL A 20 -13.09 -7.39 8.85
C VAL A 20 -14.48 -6.78 8.63
N VAL A 21 -14.56 -5.47 8.63
CA VAL A 21 -15.81 -4.70 8.46
C VAL A 21 -15.73 -3.78 7.25
N ASP A 22 -16.77 -3.77 6.42
CA ASP A 22 -16.93 -2.82 5.32
C ASP A 22 -17.49 -1.49 5.87
N ILE A 23 -16.83 -0.38 5.57
CA ILE A 23 -17.28 0.96 5.95
C ILE A 23 -17.53 1.80 4.68
N ASN A 24 -18.70 2.43 4.63
CA ASN A 24 -19.04 3.38 3.58
C ASN A 24 -19.23 4.77 4.20
N LEU A 25 -18.35 5.71 3.87
CA LEU A 25 -18.36 7.08 4.41
C LEU A 25 -19.02 8.09 3.46
N GLY A 26 -19.81 7.61 2.49
CA GLY A 26 -20.66 8.46 1.67
C GLY A 26 -19.99 9.08 0.43
N ASP A 27 -18.75 8.77 0.17
CA ASP A 27 -18.06 9.09 -1.08
C ASP A 27 -17.96 7.84 -1.99
N THR A 28 -17.26 7.96 -3.10
CA THR A 28 -17.03 6.84 -4.03
C THR A 28 -16.05 5.80 -3.50
N ASN A 29 -15.40 6.07 -2.36
CA ASN A 29 -14.41 5.20 -1.77
C ASN A 29 -15.04 4.41 -0.60
N LYS A 30 -14.76 3.12 -0.58
CA LYS A 30 -15.14 2.25 0.53
C LYS A 30 -13.88 1.89 1.31
N TYR A 31 -14.07 1.58 2.58
CA TYR A 31 -13.00 1.16 3.46
C TYR A 31 -13.30 -0.22 4.02
N LEU A 32 -12.26 -1.05 4.10
CA LEU A 32 -12.26 -2.25 4.92
C LEU A 32 -11.46 -1.95 6.18
N VAL A 33 -12.04 -2.24 7.32
CA VAL A 33 -11.36 -2.12 8.61
C VAL A 33 -11.20 -3.50 9.22
N ARG A 34 -9.97 -3.86 9.57
CA ARG A 34 -9.67 -5.11 10.26
C ARG A 34 -9.18 -4.80 11.66
N PHE A 35 -9.77 -5.47 12.63
CA PHE A 35 -9.40 -5.39 14.04
C PHE A 35 -8.40 -6.49 14.40
N PRO A 36 -7.46 -6.22 15.32
CA PRO A 36 -6.57 -7.26 15.81
C PRO A 36 -7.34 -8.35 16.55
N LYS A 37 -6.80 -9.56 16.52
CA LYS A 37 -7.32 -10.71 17.30
C LYS A 37 -7.35 -10.41 18.80
N PHE A 38 -6.40 -9.62 19.29
CA PHE A 38 -6.32 -9.16 20.68
C PHE A 38 -6.74 -7.69 20.79
N LYS A 39 -7.34 -7.30 21.92
CA LYS A 39 -7.85 -5.94 22.15
C LYS A 39 -6.79 -4.83 22.07
N LYS A 40 -5.50 -5.16 22.27
CA LYS A 40 -4.43 -4.15 22.24
C LYS A 40 -3.94 -3.90 20.83
N VAL A 41 -4.26 -2.73 20.27
CA VAL A 41 -3.68 -2.25 19.03
C VAL A 41 -2.25 -1.72 19.30
N THR A 42 -1.27 -2.18 18.54
CA THR A 42 0.13 -1.72 18.59
C THR A 42 0.60 -1.16 17.25
N HIS A 43 -0.04 -1.57 16.17
CA HIS A 43 0.30 -1.17 14.80
C HIS A 43 -0.95 -0.74 14.07
N ILE A 44 -0.81 0.30 13.24
CA ILE A 44 -1.82 0.62 12.23
C ILE A 44 -1.22 0.42 10.83
N ILE A 45 -1.97 -0.24 9.97
CA ILE A 45 -1.65 -0.41 8.55
C ILE A 45 -2.68 0.35 7.74
N LEU A 46 -2.24 1.39 7.00
CA LEU A 46 -3.01 1.95 5.90
C LEU A 46 -2.68 1.17 4.64
N ALA A 47 -3.66 0.56 4.02
CA ALA A 47 -3.46 -0.28 2.83
C ALA A 47 -4.27 0.22 1.63
N TYR A 48 -3.69 0.11 0.45
CA TYR A 48 -4.35 0.37 -0.83
C TYR A 48 -4.87 -0.91 -1.46
N ASP A 49 -5.86 -0.80 -2.36
CA ASP A 49 -6.52 -1.91 -3.05
C ASP A 49 -7.15 -2.92 -2.07
N ALA A 50 -8.01 -2.41 -1.19
CA ALA A 50 -8.68 -3.18 -0.13
C ALA A 50 -9.42 -4.42 -0.66
N GLU A 51 -9.94 -4.36 -1.87
CA GLU A 51 -10.60 -5.46 -2.57
C GLU A 51 -9.72 -6.71 -2.73
N ASN A 52 -8.38 -6.53 -2.77
CA ASN A 52 -7.42 -7.61 -2.96
C ASN A 52 -6.81 -8.15 -1.64
N LEU A 53 -7.25 -7.67 -0.48
CA LEU A 53 -6.56 -8.00 0.78
C LEU A 53 -7.12 -9.24 1.48
N PHE A 54 -8.44 -9.40 1.55
CA PHE A 54 -9.06 -10.33 2.49
C PHE A 54 -9.91 -11.42 1.84
N SER A 55 -10.33 -11.26 0.60
CA SER A 55 -11.27 -12.19 -0.05
C SER A 55 -10.98 -12.36 -1.53
N LYS A 56 -10.96 -13.60 -1.97
CA LYS A 56 -10.80 -13.94 -3.38
C LYS A 56 -12.00 -13.47 -4.22
N GLU A 57 -13.20 -13.55 -3.66
CA GLU A 57 -14.45 -13.18 -4.33
C GLU A 57 -14.54 -11.68 -4.60
N LYS A 58 -13.92 -10.85 -3.75
CA LYS A 58 -13.87 -9.39 -3.91
C LYS A 58 -12.69 -8.93 -4.77
N SER A 59 -11.72 -9.80 -5.00
CA SER A 59 -10.48 -9.48 -5.71
C SER A 59 -10.72 -9.13 -7.18
N SER A 60 -10.05 -8.08 -7.64
CA SER A 60 -10.19 -7.58 -9.02
C SER A 60 -9.67 -8.54 -10.09
N TYR A 61 -8.70 -9.41 -9.75
CA TYR A 61 -7.99 -10.27 -10.70
C TYR A 61 -7.97 -11.75 -10.30
N GLY A 62 -8.75 -12.15 -9.29
CA GLY A 62 -8.80 -13.52 -8.79
C GLY A 62 -7.61 -13.95 -7.92
N TYR A 63 -6.69 -13.03 -7.63
CA TYR A 63 -5.61 -13.18 -6.66
C TYR A 63 -5.86 -12.25 -5.48
N PHE A 64 -5.45 -12.63 -4.28
CA PHE A 64 -5.61 -11.81 -3.08
C PHE A 64 -4.50 -12.13 -2.07
N PHE A 65 -4.25 -11.20 -1.15
CA PHE A 65 -3.17 -11.33 -0.17
C PHE A 65 -3.45 -12.36 0.94
N ASP A 66 -4.71 -12.75 1.13
CA ASP A 66 -5.09 -13.58 2.28
C ASP A 66 -4.53 -13.01 3.60
N LEU A 67 -4.77 -11.72 3.80
CA LEU A 67 -4.09 -10.92 4.83
C LEU A 67 -4.52 -11.33 6.25
N GLU A 68 -5.75 -11.84 6.44
CA GLU A 68 -6.25 -12.20 7.77
C GLU A 68 -5.42 -13.30 8.45
N PRO A 69 -5.20 -14.49 7.84
CA PRO A 69 -4.38 -15.52 8.48
C PRO A 69 -2.93 -15.10 8.66
N LEU A 70 -2.39 -14.26 7.75
CA LEU A 70 -1.04 -13.73 7.88
C LEU A 70 -0.90 -12.84 9.12
N LEU A 71 -1.82 -11.88 9.31
CA LEU A 71 -1.78 -11.00 10.48
C LEU A 71 -2.07 -11.74 11.78
N SER A 72 -3.03 -12.68 11.76
CA SER A 72 -3.33 -13.52 12.93
C SER A 72 -2.12 -14.36 13.38
N ASP A 73 -1.36 -14.94 12.44
CA ASP A 73 -0.11 -15.68 12.73
C ASP A 73 0.95 -14.75 13.37
N LEU A 74 1.10 -13.53 12.86
CA LEU A 74 2.02 -12.55 13.42
C LEU A 74 1.59 -12.07 14.81
N GLU A 75 0.30 -11.85 15.02
CA GLU A 75 -0.26 -11.46 16.32
C GLU A 75 -0.01 -12.52 17.38
N ASP A 76 -0.22 -13.80 17.04
CA ASP A 76 0.00 -14.93 17.96
C ASP A 76 1.49 -15.08 18.33
N ARG A 77 2.41 -14.83 17.40
CA ARG A 77 3.86 -15.02 17.61
C ARG A 77 4.53 -13.84 18.31
N GLU A 78 4.14 -12.62 17.93
CA GLU A 78 4.88 -11.40 18.27
C GLU A 78 4.19 -10.55 19.35
N ASN A 79 3.01 -10.97 19.84
CA ASN A 79 2.17 -10.18 20.75
C ASN A 79 1.91 -8.76 20.24
N ARG A 80 1.68 -8.64 18.93
CA ARG A 80 1.35 -7.41 18.21
C ARG A 80 -0.14 -7.38 17.91
N GLY A 81 -0.74 -6.20 17.83
CA GLY A 81 -2.11 -6.03 17.38
C GLY A 81 -2.15 -5.13 16.16
N TYR A 82 -2.59 -5.65 15.02
CA TYR A 82 -2.66 -4.92 13.76
C TYR A 82 -4.07 -4.40 13.49
N PHE A 83 -4.25 -3.10 13.59
CA PHE A 83 -5.44 -2.41 13.10
C PHE A 83 -5.20 -2.01 11.64
N VAL A 84 -6.03 -2.50 10.72
CA VAL A 84 -5.88 -2.21 9.30
C VAL A 84 -7.00 -1.30 8.84
N VAL A 85 -6.67 -0.22 8.17
CA VAL A 85 -7.60 0.62 7.43
C VAL A 85 -7.21 0.53 5.96
N ALA A 86 -8.06 -0.07 5.15
CA ALA A 86 -7.78 -0.27 3.74
C ALA A 86 -8.80 0.45 2.86
N THR A 87 -8.34 1.16 1.84
CA THR A 87 -9.19 1.87 0.88
C THR A 87 -9.33 1.09 -0.41
N THR A 88 -10.58 0.99 -0.92
CA THR A 88 -10.82 0.39 -2.24
C THR A 88 -10.42 1.36 -3.34
N SER A 89 -10.04 0.80 -4.48
CA SER A 89 -9.94 1.59 -5.71
C SER A 89 -11.33 1.81 -6.33
N ASN A 90 -11.47 2.85 -7.15
CA ASN A 90 -12.69 3.13 -7.91
C ASN A 90 -12.49 2.83 -9.41
N SER A 91 -13.54 3.03 -10.21
CA SER A 91 -13.51 2.80 -11.66
C SER A 91 -12.45 3.62 -12.42
N ASN A 92 -11.92 4.68 -11.81
CA ASN A 92 -10.84 5.51 -12.34
C ASN A 92 -9.51 5.28 -11.63
N ARG A 93 -9.22 4.04 -11.18
CA ARG A 93 -8.03 3.69 -10.38
C ARG A 93 -6.74 4.28 -10.94
N GLN A 94 -6.54 4.29 -12.25
CA GLN A 94 -5.34 4.86 -12.86
C GLN A 94 -5.17 6.36 -12.57
N LYS A 95 -6.25 7.13 -12.47
CA LYS A 95 -6.17 8.55 -12.09
C LYS A 95 -6.07 8.70 -10.57
N GLN A 96 -6.85 7.89 -9.84
CA GLN A 96 -6.89 7.90 -8.38
C GLN A 96 -5.54 7.51 -7.76
N TYR A 97 -4.79 6.62 -8.40
CA TYR A 97 -3.52 6.06 -7.88
C TYR A 97 -2.27 6.53 -8.67
N ASN A 98 -2.39 7.59 -9.46
CA ASN A 98 -1.25 8.22 -10.11
C ASN A 98 -0.86 9.53 -9.41
N PRO A 99 0.11 9.52 -8.48
CA PRO A 99 0.52 10.71 -7.74
C PRO A 99 1.40 11.67 -8.57
N TYR A 100 1.75 11.32 -9.80
CA TYR A 100 2.60 12.11 -10.69
C TYR A 100 1.96 12.28 -12.07
N PRO A 101 0.76 12.90 -12.15
CA PRO A 101 0.09 13.09 -13.44
C PRO A 101 0.90 13.97 -14.37
N ARG A 102 0.92 13.64 -15.65
CA ARG A 102 1.63 14.40 -16.68
C ARG A 102 0.82 15.61 -17.13
N ASN A 103 1.53 16.60 -17.70
CA ASN A 103 0.93 17.74 -18.41
C ASN A 103 -0.01 18.64 -17.57
N GLY A 104 0.27 18.82 -16.27
CA GLY A 104 -0.52 19.73 -15.43
C GLY A 104 -1.95 19.28 -15.16
N SER A 105 -2.27 18.01 -15.44
CA SER A 105 -3.57 17.46 -15.09
C SER A 105 -3.75 17.39 -13.58
N GLU A 106 -5.01 17.43 -13.14
CA GLU A 106 -5.37 17.37 -11.73
C GLU A 106 -4.79 16.12 -11.04
N ASN A 107 -4.19 16.30 -9.86
CA ASN A 107 -3.63 15.21 -9.08
C ASN A 107 -4.69 14.60 -8.16
N PHE A 108 -5.49 13.69 -8.71
CA PHE A 108 -6.51 12.97 -7.96
C PHE A 108 -5.93 12.08 -6.86
N ALA A 109 -4.72 11.56 -7.05
CA ALA A 109 -4.06 10.72 -6.07
C ALA A 109 -3.71 11.49 -4.79
N THR A 110 -3.18 12.71 -4.93
CA THR A 110 -2.92 13.59 -3.77
C THR A 110 -4.22 13.90 -3.03
N LYS A 111 -5.28 14.30 -3.75
CA LYS A 111 -6.58 14.55 -3.13
C LYS A 111 -7.17 13.31 -2.44
N HIS A 112 -6.97 12.13 -3.01
CA HIS A 112 -7.39 10.88 -2.40
C HIS A 112 -6.63 10.62 -1.09
N ILE A 113 -5.30 10.81 -1.08
CA ILE A 113 -4.50 10.71 0.14
C ILE A 113 -4.95 11.73 1.19
N GLU A 114 -5.13 12.99 0.81
CA GLU A 114 -5.62 14.06 1.69
C GLU A 114 -6.99 13.70 2.29
N SER A 115 -7.93 13.21 1.48
CA SER A 115 -9.25 12.77 1.95
C SER A 115 -9.15 11.64 2.99
N ILE A 116 -8.24 10.67 2.79
CA ILE A 116 -7.98 9.61 3.77
C ILE A 116 -7.54 10.23 5.11
N PHE A 117 -6.54 11.10 5.10
CA PHE A 117 -5.89 11.56 6.32
C PHE A 117 -6.61 12.70 7.02
N GLU A 118 -7.29 13.56 6.28
CA GLU A 118 -7.97 14.73 6.85
C GLU A 118 -9.42 14.44 7.23
N THR A 119 -10.01 13.39 6.66
CA THR A 119 -11.44 13.08 6.89
C THR A 119 -11.66 11.67 7.38
N HIS A 120 -11.27 10.65 6.60
CA HIS A 120 -11.76 9.30 6.82
C HIS A 120 -11.01 8.56 7.94
N LEU A 121 -9.70 8.63 7.95
CA LEU A 121 -8.90 7.97 8.99
C LEU A 121 -9.17 8.54 10.40
N PRO A 122 -9.26 9.88 10.59
CA PRO A 122 -9.67 10.44 11.87
C PRO A 122 -11.06 10.00 12.32
N GLN A 123 -12.01 9.94 11.37
CA GLN A 123 -13.37 9.48 11.66
C GLN A 123 -13.38 8.01 12.09
N ILE A 124 -12.73 7.13 11.33
CA ILE A 124 -12.62 5.71 11.66
C ILE A 124 -11.95 5.51 13.02
N CYS A 125 -10.84 6.20 13.27
CA CYS A 125 -10.16 6.11 14.55
C CYS A 125 -11.03 6.59 15.73
N SER A 126 -11.80 7.65 15.54
CA SER A 126 -12.74 8.15 16.54
C SER A 126 -13.89 7.18 16.81
N ASP A 127 -14.44 6.57 15.75
CA ASP A 127 -15.58 5.65 15.87
C ASP A 127 -15.21 4.35 16.61
N TYR A 128 -13.93 3.98 16.60
CA TYR A 128 -13.44 2.75 17.21
C TYR A 128 -12.47 2.97 18.38
N ASP A 129 -12.37 4.18 18.92
CA ASP A 129 -11.49 4.56 20.04
C ASP A 129 -10.01 4.18 19.80
N ILE A 130 -9.53 4.35 18.57
CA ILE A 130 -8.13 4.07 18.20
C ILE A 130 -7.30 5.34 18.32
N GLU A 131 -6.36 5.33 19.27
CA GLU A 131 -5.40 6.42 19.45
C GLU A 131 -4.12 6.17 18.65
N LEU A 132 -3.88 7.03 17.64
CA LEU A 132 -2.76 6.87 16.70
C LEU A 132 -1.38 7.24 17.29
N SER A 133 -1.32 8.03 18.37
CA SER A 133 -0.08 8.66 18.84
C SER A 133 1.04 7.64 19.13
N ASN A 134 0.68 6.51 19.74
CA ASN A 134 1.63 5.50 20.23
C ASN A 134 1.75 4.28 19.31
N LEU A 135 1.09 4.28 18.14
CA LEU A 135 1.12 3.16 17.22
C LEU A 135 2.31 3.24 16.27
N ILE A 136 2.85 2.08 15.92
CA ILE A 136 3.71 1.94 14.74
C ILE A 136 2.83 2.09 13.50
N LYS A 137 3.20 3.01 12.62
CA LYS A 137 2.40 3.40 11.47
C LYS A 137 3.04 2.86 10.20
N ILE A 138 2.27 2.03 9.49
CA ILE A 138 2.68 1.35 8.27
C ILE A 138 1.75 1.82 7.14
N VAL A 139 2.31 2.10 5.98
CA VAL A 139 1.55 2.27 4.74
C VAL A 139 1.99 1.22 3.73
N MET A 140 1.03 0.54 3.12
CA MET A 140 1.34 -0.55 2.19
C MET A 140 0.48 -0.55 0.93
N GLY A 141 1.05 -1.11 -0.13
CA GLY A 141 0.35 -1.40 -1.38
C GLY A 141 1.23 -2.09 -2.40
N ALA A 142 0.61 -2.59 -3.44
CA ALA A 142 1.29 -3.24 -4.56
C ALA A 142 1.04 -2.49 -5.87
N SER A 143 1.95 -2.60 -6.82
CA SER A 143 1.82 -1.96 -8.14
C SER A 143 1.60 -0.45 -8.01
N MET A 144 0.50 0.09 -8.53
CA MET A 144 0.12 1.49 -8.31
C MET A 144 -0.10 1.82 -6.82
N GLY A 145 -0.65 0.87 -6.03
CA GLY A 145 -0.76 1.00 -4.57
C GLY A 145 0.61 1.13 -3.89
N GLY A 146 1.64 0.46 -4.43
CA GLY A 146 3.02 0.60 -3.97
C GLY A 146 3.58 2.01 -4.23
N LEU A 147 3.26 2.60 -5.38
CA LEU A 147 3.60 3.99 -5.68
C LEU A 147 2.86 4.96 -4.74
N MET A 148 1.57 4.70 -4.46
CA MET A 148 0.77 5.46 -3.50
C MET A 148 1.36 5.40 -2.10
N SER A 149 1.89 4.24 -1.67
CA SER A 149 2.49 4.07 -0.34
C SER A 149 3.71 4.99 -0.15
N ILE A 150 4.57 5.10 -1.15
CA ILE A 150 5.71 6.04 -1.15
C ILE A 150 5.18 7.48 -1.04
N LYS A 151 4.23 7.87 -1.90
CA LYS A 151 3.68 9.23 -1.90
C LYS A 151 2.98 9.60 -0.60
N THR A 152 2.25 8.66 -0.02
CA THR A 152 1.58 8.85 1.28
C THR A 152 2.59 9.16 2.38
N SER A 153 3.69 8.42 2.46
CA SER A 153 4.72 8.67 3.48
C SER A 153 5.44 10.01 3.27
N ILE A 154 5.52 10.51 2.04
CA ILE A 154 6.03 11.86 1.76
C ILE A 154 5.07 12.93 2.31
N LEU A 155 3.76 12.79 2.08
CA LEU A 155 2.75 13.76 2.48
C LEU A 155 2.43 13.67 3.99
N TYR A 156 2.43 12.47 4.54
CA TYR A 156 2.11 12.18 5.95
C TYR A 156 3.25 11.42 6.63
N PRO A 157 4.32 12.12 7.04
CA PRO A 157 5.58 11.53 7.50
C PRO A 157 5.49 10.69 8.77
N ALA A 158 4.35 10.70 9.47
CA ALA A 158 4.08 9.81 10.60
C ALA A 158 3.94 8.35 10.15
N PHE A 159 3.47 8.09 8.92
CA PHE A 159 3.42 6.76 8.31
C PHE A 159 4.75 6.45 7.64
N ASN A 160 5.74 6.19 8.46
CA ASN A 160 7.15 6.11 8.07
C ASN A 160 7.68 4.69 7.85
N ASN A 161 6.86 3.66 8.05
CA ASN A 161 7.17 2.30 7.61
C ASN A 161 6.44 2.05 6.29
N ILE A 162 7.18 2.06 5.19
CA ILE A 162 6.66 1.95 3.84
C ILE A 162 6.82 0.51 3.37
N ILE A 163 5.75 -0.12 2.89
CA ILE A 163 5.80 -1.38 2.17
C ILE A 163 5.29 -1.14 0.76
N SER A 164 6.19 -1.24 -0.21
CA SER A 164 5.93 -0.97 -1.62
C SER A 164 6.28 -2.20 -2.45
N LEU A 165 5.26 -3.01 -2.75
CA LEU A 165 5.42 -4.26 -3.48
C LEU A 165 5.31 -3.99 -4.98
N SER A 166 6.36 -4.28 -5.72
CA SER A 166 6.43 -4.10 -7.17
C SER A 166 5.82 -2.77 -7.64
N PRO A 167 6.31 -1.61 -7.14
CA PRO A 167 5.70 -0.32 -7.48
C PRO A 167 5.66 -0.07 -8.97
N ALA A 168 4.51 0.35 -9.50
CA ALA A 168 4.31 0.71 -10.90
C ALA A 168 4.96 2.06 -11.23
N PHE A 169 6.28 2.13 -11.09
CA PHE A 169 7.08 3.35 -11.15
C PHE A 169 6.87 4.17 -12.43
N TRP A 170 6.57 3.51 -13.56
CA TRP A 170 6.40 4.18 -14.86
C TRP A 170 5.23 5.16 -14.92
N PHE A 171 4.25 5.04 -14.03
CA PHE A 171 3.20 6.07 -13.88
C PHE A 171 3.74 7.36 -13.27
N GLY A 172 4.88 7.30 -12.58
CA GLY A 172 5.47 8.43 -11.87
C GLY A 172 6.90 8.78 -12.26
N TYR A 173 7.56 8.03 -13.16
CA TYR A 173 8.95 8.25 -13.48
C TYR A 173 9.14 9.50 -14.40
N PRO A 174 10.15 10.35 -14.16
CA PRO A 174 11.12 10.30 -13.06
C PRO A 174 10.63 10.98 -11.76
N GLY A 175 9.40 11.46 -11.72
CA GLY A 175 8.85 12.24 -10.60
C GLY A 175 8.94 11.52 -9.25
N VAL A 176 8.66 10.21 -9.20
CA VAL A 176 8.77 9.41 -7.98
C VAL A 176 10.19 9.42 -7.43
N VAL A 177 11.20 9.26 -8.29
CA VAL A 177 12.62 9.26 -7.90
C VAL A 177 13.04 10.62 -7.35
N ASN A 178 12.62 11.70 -8.00
CA ASN A 178 12.91 13.07 -7.58
C ASN A 178 12.25 13.40 -6.23
N ASP A 179 11.04 12.90 -5.99
CA ASP A 179 10.25 13.20 -4.80
C ASP A 179 10.76 12.49 -3.53
N LEU A 180 11.58 11.44 -3.67
CA LEU A 180 12.18 10.71 -2.54
C LEU A 180 12.99 11.61 -1.59
N ILE A 181 13.47 12.77 -2.05
CA ILE A 181 14.17 13.71 -1.16
C ILE A 181 13.27 14.28 -0.06
N ASN A 182 11.96 14.27 -0.28
CA ASN A 182 10.95 14.78 0.64
C ASN A 182 10.50 13.74 1.69
N LEU A 183 10.98 12.50 1.63
CA LEU A 183 10.73 11.51 2.66
C LEU A 183 11.35 11.92 4.01
N ASN A 184 10.66 11.56 5.10
CA ASN A 184 11.21 11.72 6.44
C ASN A 184 12.45 10.83 6.62
N LYS A 185 13.52 11.39 7.17
CA LYS A 185 14.79 10.66 7.41
C LYS A 185 14.67 9.43 8.33
N LYS A 186 13.58 9.33 9.09
CA LYS A 186 13.26 8.16 9.90
C LYS A 186 12.49 7.08 9.14
N SER A 187 12.17 7.30 7.87
CA SER A 187 11.43 6.32 7.05
C SER A 187 12.23 5.05 6.84
N ILE A 188 11.54 3.93 6.94
CA ILE A 188 12.01 2.59 6.59
C ILE A 188 11.28 2.17 5.32
N CYS A 189 12.03 1.90 4.25
CA CYS A 189 11.49 1.59 2.95
C CYS A 189 11.66 0.09 2.66
N ASN A 190 10.56 -0.65 2.67
CA ASN A 190 10.53 -2.06 2.31
C ASN A 190 10.00 -2.15 0.88
N ILE A 191 10.85 -2.55 -0.07
CA ILE A 191 10.53 -2.53 -1.50
C ILE A 191 10.87 -3.89 -2.11
N SER A 192 10.02 -4.37 -2.99
CA SER A 192 10.27 -5.60 -3.74
C SER A 192 9.95 -5.46 -5.22
N VAL A 193 10.49 -6.40 -5.99
CA VAL A 193 10.11 -6.65 -7.39
C VAL A 193 10.36 -8.11 -7.71
N GLY A 194 9.51 -8.70 -8.56
CA GLY A 194 9.71 -10.05 -9.09
C GLY A 194 10.51 -10.04 -10.40
N THR A 195 11.16 -11.17 -10.71
CA THR A 195 11.94 -11.28 -11.94
C THR A 195 11.08 -11.57 -13.19
N ARG A 196 9.76 -11.83 -13.03
CA ARG A 196 8.81 -12.15 -14.11
C ARG A 196 7.55 -11.29 -14.06
N GLU A 197 7.73 -9.97 -14.09
CA GLU A 197 6.63 -9.00 -13.97
C GLU A 197 6.15 -8.41 -15.32
N ALA A 198 6.65 -8.94 -16.45
CA ALA A 198 6.43 -8.39 -17.78
C ALA A 198 4.96 -8.40 -18.24
N ASP A 199 4.14 -9.28 -17.67
CA ASP A 199 2.74 -9.49 -18.09
C ASP A 199 1.87 -8.23 -17.96
N VAL A 200 2.35 -7.22 -17.21
CA VAL A 200 1.61 -5.94 -17.01
C VAL A 200 1.69 -4.98 -18.19
N PHE A 201 2.59 -5.20 -19.16
CA PHE A 201 2.84 -4.22 -20.21
C PHE A 201 2.08 -4.55 -21.48
N GLY A 202 1.55 -5.53 -21.82
CA GLY A 202 0.79 -5.82 -23.06
C GLY A 202 1.54 -5.64 -24.38
N ASP A 203 2.63 -4.86 -24.41
CA ASP A 203 3.51 -4.61 -25.57
C ASP A 203 4.96 -4.43 -25.10
N ASP A 204 5.92 -4.35 -26.04
CA ASP A 204 7.32 -4.04 -25.73
C ASP A 204 7.43 -2.63 -25.13
N VAL A 205 8.08 -2.54 -23.98
CA VAL A 205 8.28 -1.27 -23.25
C VAL A 205 8.95 -0.19 -24.10
N LYS A 206 9.75 -0.56 -25.10
CA LYS A 206 10.35 0.38 -26.06
C LYS A 206 9.33 1.13 -26.91
N ASN A 207 8.14 0.52 -27.11
CA ASN A 207 7.05 1.12 -27.86
C ASN A 207 6.14 1.98 -26.99
N ILE A 208 6.17 1.75 -25.65
CA ILE A 208 5.25 2.38 -24.70
C ILE A 208 5.89 3.60 -24.02
N PHE A 209 7.17 3.52 -23.67
CA PHE A 209 7.83 4.51 -22.83
C PHE A 209 8.97 5.24 -23.57
N PRO A 210 9.31 6.49 -23.13
CA PRO A 210 10.46 7.21 -23.64
C PRO A 210 11.76 6.43 -23.43
N ASN A 211 12.53 6.25 -24.51
CA ASN A 211 13.79 5.51 -24.46
C ASN A 211 14.97 6.33 -23.89
N ASP A 212 14.73 7.57 -23.48
CA ASP A 212 15.70 8.45 -22.82
C ASP A 212 15.72 8.29 -21.29
N TRP A 213 14.87 7.41 -20.75
CA TRP A 213 14.97 7.04 -19.35
C TRP A 213 16.22 6.19 -19.10
N ASP A 214 16.97 6.51 -18.04
CA ASP A 214 18.15 5.75 -17.59
C ASP A 214 17.71 4.42 -16.94
N LEU A 215 17.13 3.51 -17.75
CA LEU A 215 16.60 2.21 -17.37
C LEU A 215 17.00 1.15 -18.39
N ASP A 216 16.92 -0.13 -18.01
CA ASP A 216 17.23 -1.25 -18.89
C ASP A 216 16.03 -1.62 -19.78
N PHE A 217 16.07 -1.22 -21.03
CA PHE A 217 15.06 -1.57 -22.03
C PHE A 217 15.36 -2.86 -22.81
N THR A 218 16.26 -3.72 -22.34
CA THR A 218 16.60 -4.98 -23.05
C THR A 218 15.37 -5.87 -23.26
N ASN A 219 14.52 -5.99 -22.23
CA ASN A 219 13.21 -6.61 -22.27
C ASN A 219 12.30 -6.05 -21.17
N ASN A 220 11.02 -6.41 -21.19
CA ASN A 220 10.02 -5.89 -20.25
C ASN A 220 10.31 -6.22 -18.78
N ASN A 221 10.84 -7.41 -18.48
CA ASN A 221 11.22 -7.77 -17.11
C ASN A 221 12.38 -6.90 -16.61
N ASN A 222 13.44 -6.77 -17.42
CA ASN A 222 14.58 -5.94 -17.06
C ASN A 222 14.18 -4.47 -16.88
N PHE A 223 13.30 -3.96 -17.73
CA PHE A 223 12.76 -2.62 -17.56
C PHE A 223 12.08 -2.44 -16.20
N TYR A 224 11.24 -3.41 -15.81
CA TYR A 224 10.56 -3.36 -14.51
C TYR A 224 11.58 -3.39 -13.36
N ILE A 225 12.47 -4.37 -13.37
CA ILE A 225 13.50 -4.53 -12.33
C ILE A 225 14.32 -3.26 -12.21
N SER A 226 14.87 -2.76 -13.33
CA SER A 226 15.76 -1.59 -13.32
C SER A 226 15.09 -0.32 -12.78
N GLY A 227 13.79 -0.15 -13.04
CA GLY A 227 13.04 0.99 -12.52
C GLY A 227 12.82 0.93 -11.00
N VAL A 228 12.54 -0.26 -10.47
CA VAL A 228 12.41 -0.44 -9.01
C VAL A 228 13.78 -0.35 -8.33
N GLU A 229 14.82 -0.91 -8.92
CA GLU A 229 16.20 -0.76 -8.46
C GLU A 229 16.68 0.70 -8.49
N ARG A 230 16.18 1.50 -9.44
CA ARG A 230 16.46 2.93 -9.47
C ARG A 230 15.87 3.64 -8.25
N ILE A 231 14.65 3.30 -7.84
CA ILE A 231 14.05 3.81 -6.59
C ILE A 231 14.90 3.39 -5.38
N LYS A 232 15.24 2.11 -5.27
CA LYS A 232 16.12 1.58 -4.21
C LYS A 232 17.43 2.34 -4.13
N LYS A 233 18.13 2.47 -5.24
CA LYS A 233 19.43 3.15 -5.32
C LYS A 233 19.35 4.60 -4.84
N GLU A 234 18.31 5.32 -5.23
CA GLU A 234 18.12 6.71 -4.77
C GLU A 234 17.83 6.80 -3.27
N LEU A 235 17.05 5.87 -2.73
CA LEU A 235 16.81 5.79 -1.28
C LEU A 235 18.11 5.56 -0.51
N GLU A 236 18.92 4.61 -0.95
CA GLU A 236 20.22 4.28 -0.34
C GLU A 236 21.20 5.46 -0.44
N LEU A 237 21.29 6.12 -1.61
CA LEU A 237 22.14 7.31 -1.81
C LEU A 237 21.72 8.48 -0.89
N LYS A 238 20.44 8.58 -0.58
CA LYS A 238 19.91 9.58 0.35
C LYS A 238 20.00 9.18 1.81
N GLY A 239 20.53 7.96 2.10
CA GLY A 239 20.75 7.45 3.44
C GLY A 239 19.49 6.93 4.15
N PHE A 240 18.46 6.51 3.41
CA PHE A 240 17.30 5.85 4.00
C PHE A 240 17.61 4.38 4.33
N ARG A 241 17.02 3.88 5.42
CA ARG A 241 17.00 2.44 5.69
C ARG A 241 16.10 1.77 4.66
N THR A 242 16.70 0.93 3.81
CA THR A 242 16.02 0.28 2.70
C THR A 242 16.21 -1.23 2.79
N ASN A 243 15.10 -1.97 2.90
CA ASN A 243 15.05 -3.42 2.75
C ASN A 243 14.53 -3.70 1.34
N PHE A 244 15.29 -4.47 0.56
CA PHE A 244 14.95 -4.76 -0.83
C PHE A 244 14.94 -6.26 -1.09
N ILE A 245 13.87 -6.75 -1.72
CA ILE A 245 13.74 -8.14 -2.13
C ILE A 245 13.53 -8.20 -3.64
N LEU A 246 14.50 -8.79 -4.35
CA LEU A 246 14.32 -9.26 -5.72
C LEU A 246 13.81 -10.69 -5.65
N GLN A 247 12.52 -10.90 -5.93
CA GLN A 247 11.90 -12.21 -5.83
C GLN A 247 12.12 -13.01 -7.11
N GLU A 248 12.93 -14.08 -7.03
CA GLU A 248 13.17 -14.97 -8.14
C GLU A 248 11.85 -15.64 -8.58
N GLU A 249 11.62 -15.73 -9.90
CA GLU A 249 10.39 -16.23 -10.50
C GLU A 249 9.11 -15.48 -10.09
N GLY A 250 9.23 -14.39 -9.32
CA GLY A 250 8.12 -13.59 -8.85
C GLY A 250 7.34 -12.94 -10.01
N LYS A 251 6.00 -13.06 -9.98
CA LYS A 251 5.07 -12.48 -10.94
C LYS A 251 4.26 -11.36 -10.31
N HIS A 252 3.64 -10.55 -11.13
CA HIS A 252 2.87 -9.37 -10.72
C HIS A 252 1.48 -9.74 -10.17
N ASN A 253 1.43 -10.39 -9.03
CA ASN A 253 0.19 -10.69 -8.31
C ASN A 253 0.40 -11.01 -6.83
N GLU A 254 -0.68 -11.04 -6.08
CA GLU A 254 -0.71 -11.17 -4.63
C GLU A 254 -0.14 -12.51 -4.12
N THR A 255 -0.22 -13.59 -4.90
CA THR A 255 0.35 -14.89 -4.52
C THR A 255 1.86 -14.81 -4.33
N TYR A 256 2.54 -14.02 -5.17
CA TYR A 256 3.98 -13.80 -5.06
C TYR A 256 4.32 -12.71 -4.04
N TRP A 257 3.48 -11.69 -3.90
CA TRP A 257 3.72 -10.61 -2.94
C TRP A 257 3.46 -11.01 -1.48
N ASN A 258 2.56 -11.96 -1.21
CA ASN A 258 2.22 -12.35 0.15
C ASN A 258 3.42 -12.85 1.00
N PRO A 259 4.29 -13.76 0.52
CA PRO A 259 5.49 -14.15 1.27
C PRO A 259 6.43 -12.97 1.57
N VAL A 260 6.59 -12.07 0.60
CA VAL A 260 7.42 -10.87 0.74
C VAL A 260 6.81 -9.91 1.77
N LEU A 261 5.49 -9.71 1.73
CA LEU A 261 4.77 -8.90 2.72
C LEU A 261 4.99 -9.43 4.14
N LYS A 262 4.92 -10.75 4.33
CA LYS A 262 5.20 -11.39 5.62
C LYS A 262 6.61 -11.07 6.13
N GLU A 263 7.62 -11.18 5.28
CA GLU A 263 9.01 -10.88 5.61
C GLU A 263 9.18 -9.40 6.01
N PHE A 264 8.56 -8.50 5.27
CA PHE A 264 8.62 -7.07 5.60
C PHE A 264 7.92 -6.74 6.92
N LEU A 265 6.73 -7.29 7.18
CA LEU A 265 6.03 -7.09 8.45
C LEU A 265 6.81 -7.62 9.66
N LEU A 266 7.54 -8.73 9.50
CA LEU A 266 8.43 -9.27 10.54
C LEU A 266 9.63 -8.36 10.81
N SER A 267 10.06 -7.56 9.84
CA SER A 267 11.22 -6.66 9.97
C SER A 267 10.89 -5.30 10.62
N ILE A 268 9.62 -4.98 10.77
CA ILE A 268 9.09 -3.77 11.42
C ILE A 268 8.86 -4.03 12.90
#